data_288f1ab9f6f6aaf96a84ad5b3e10431f
#
_entry.id   288f1ab9f6f6aaf96a84ad5b3e10431f
#
_cell.length_a   1.000
_cell.length_b   1.000
_cell.length_c   1.000
_cell.angle_alpha   90.00
_cell.angle_beta   90.00
_cell.angle_gamma   90.00
#
_symmetry.space_group_name_H-M   'P 1'
#
loop_
_entity.id
_entity.type
_entity.pdbx_description
1 polymer ?
#
loop_
_entity_poly.entity_id
_entity_poly.type
_entity_poly.pdbx_seq_one_letter_code
_entity_poly.pdbx_strand_id
1 'polypeptide(L)'
;MLAAAEQDTLAPGLDTLAREAEALTRVLHALEAEHDALITSDAERLESAIADKNDALEGYMTAKSAREAVGITQNLETVTNHPQLSAGQRATGVELSSAIRVAGESCKSLNHRNGMLISALRDRTQQAINIVRGNDTGVTLYGQQGNAHLDGGSRVLGTA
;
A
#
# COMPACT_ATOMS: atom_id res chain seq x y z
N MET A 1 -14.19 21.82 -39.39
CA MET A 1 -13.21 20.71 -39.43
C MET A 1 -12.42 20.51 -38.12
N LEU A 2 -12.20 21.56 -37.33
CA LEU A 2 -11.57 21.45 -35.99
C LEU A 2 -12.42 20.68 -34.93
N ALA A 3 -13.74 20.87 -34.95
CA ALA A 3 -14.64 20.25 -33.98
C ALA A 3 -14.71 18.71 -34.03
N ALA A 4 -14.45 18.08 -35.19
CA ALA A 4 -14.48 16.62 -35.31
C ALA A 4 -13.19 15.96 -34.74
N ALA A 5 -12.05 16.64 -34.83
CA ALA A 5 -10.78 16.15 -34.31
C ALA A 5 -10.72 16.21 -32.76
N GLU A 6 -11.41 17.19 -32.15
CA GLU A 6 -11.52 17.31 -30.69
C GLU A 6 -12.51 16.29 -30.08
N GLN A 7 -13.56 15.90 -30.79
CA GLN A 7 -14.47 14.85 -30.35
C GLN A 7 -13.82 13.46 -30.32
N ASP A 8 -12.87 13.21 -31.23
CA ASP A 8 -12.14 11.93 -31.31
C ASP A 8 -11.13 11.76 -30.17
N THR A 9 -10.67 12.84 -29.54
CA THR A 9 -9.74 12.80 -28.39
C THR A 9 -10.43 12.67 -27.02
N LEU A 10 -11.73 12.97 -26.91
CA LEU A 10 -12.47 12.93 -25.65
C LEU A 10 -12.97 11.52 -25.28
N ALA A 11 -13.32 10.69 -26.25
CA ALA A 11 -13.65 9.29 -26.02
C ALA A 11 -12.45 8.50 -25.48
N PRO A 12 -11.23 8.63 -26.05
CA PRO A 12 -10.01 8.07 -25.47
C PRO A 12 -9.71 8.53 -24.03
N GLY A 13 -10.04 9.79 -23.70
CA GLY A 13 -9.84 10.33 -22.36
C GLY A 13 -10.68 9.63 -21.29
N LEU A 14 -11.96 9.40 -21.53
CA LEU A 14 -12.83 8.67 -20.60
C LEU A 14 -12.44 7.19 -20.49
N ASP A 15 -12.02 6.58 -21.60
CA ASP A 15 -11.53 5.20 -21.61
C ASP A 15 -10.24 5.05 -20.77
N THR A 16 -9.31 5.99 -20.87
CA THR A 16 -8.09 5.96 -20.03
C THR A 16 -8.41 6.15 -18.54
N LEU A 17 -9.39 7.00 -18.19
CA LEU A 17 -9.86 7.13 -16.81
C LEU A 17 -10.50 5.83 -16.29
N ALA A 18 -11.31 5.16 -17.12
CA ALA A 18 -11.92 3.90 -16.74
C ALA A 18 -10.87 2.81 -16.49
N ARG A 19 -9.86 2.71 -17.36
CA ARG A 19 -8.74 1.78 -17.18
C ARG A 19 -7.93 2.07 -15.92
N GLU A 20 -7.68 3.34 -15.60
CA GLU A 20 -6.97 3.73 -14.39
C GLU A 20 -7.78 3.39 -13.12
N ALA A 21 -9.09 3.67 -13.12
CA ALA A 21 -9.98 3.30 -12.02
C ALA A 21 -9.99 1.79 -11.76
N GLU A 22 -10.09 0.98 -12.83
CA GLU A 22 -10.04 -0.47 -12.75
C GLU A 22 -8.68 -0.99 -12.26
N ALA A 23 -7.58 -0.43 -12.78
CA ALA A 23 -6.24 -0.80 -12.34
C ALA A 23 -6.01 -0.47 -10.85
N LEU A 24 -6.49 0.68 -10.39
CA LEU A 24 -6.39 1.08 -8.99
C LEU A 24 -7.25 0.19 -8.07
N THR A 25 -8.39 -0.28 -8.55
CA THR A 25 -9.21 -1.26 -7.84
C THR A 25 -8.47 -2.59 -7.66
N ARG A 26 -7.71 -3.03 -8.67
CA ARG A 26 -6.86 -4.23 -8.56
C ARG A 26 -5.75 -4.05 -7.51
N VAL A 27 -5.13 -2.86 -7.45
CA VAL A 27 -4.16 -2.54 -6.39
C VAL A 27 -4.80 -2.63 -5.00
N LEU A 28 -6.02 -2.11 -4.85
CA LEU A 28 -6.73 -2.16 -3.58
C LEU A 28 -6.98 -3.61 -3.14
N HIS A 29 -7.49 -4.47 -4.03
CA HIS A 29 -7.72 -5.88 -3.72
C HIS A 29 -6.42 -6.63 -3.35
N ALA A 30 -5.31 -6.35 -4.04
CA ALA A 30 -4.01 -6.94 -3.70
C ALA A 30 -3.51 -6.49 -2.32
N LEU A 31 -3.73 -5.22 -1.95
CA LEU A 31 -3.41 -4.71 -0.61
C LEU A 31 -4.30 -5.32 0.48
N GLU A 32 -5.58 -5.59 0.19
CA GLU A 32 -6.49 -6.30 1.09
C GLU A 32 -6.03 -7.74 1.32
N ALA A 33 -5.65 -8.44 0.25
CA ALA A 33 -5.11 -9.80 0.36
C ALA A 33 -3.79 -9.84 1.17
N GLU A 34 -2.89 -8.86 0.98
CA GLU A 34 -1.67 -8.69 1.79
C GLU A 34 -2.03 -8.46 3.26
N HIS A 35 -3.02 -7.60 3.54
CA HIS A 35 -3.49 -7.33 4.88
C HIS A 35 -3.97 -8.59 5.60
N ASP A 36 -4.83 -9.36 4.95
CA ASP A 36 -5.37 -10.61 5.49
C ASP A 36 -4.28 -11.64 5.76
N ALA A 37 -3.31 -11.78 4.85
CA ALA A 37 -2.17 -12.65 5.02
C ALA A 37 -1.28 -12.24 6.21
N LEU A 38 -1.07 -10.93 6.41
CA LEU A 38 -0.32 -10.40 7.55
C LEU A 38 -1.04 -10.67 8.89
N ILE A 39 -2.36 -10.48 8.96
CA ILE A 39 -3.15 -10.74 10.18
C ILE A 39 -3.12 -12.23 10.53
N THR A 40 -3.24 -13.10 9.54
CA THR A 40 -3.24 -14.55 9.76
C THR A 40 -1.85 -15.13 9.91
N SER A 41 -0.79 -14.33 9.69
CA SER A 41 0.61 -14.77 9.68
C SER A 41 0.85 -15.94 8.70
N ASP A 42 0.16 -15.92 7.57
CA ASP A 42 0.26 -16.94 6.51
C ASP A 42 1.33 -16.51 5.50
N ALA A 43 2.50 -17.13 5.58
CA ALA A 43 3.65 -16.76 4.75
C ALA A 43 3.44 -17.06 3.26
N GLU A 44 2.77 -18.17 2.92
CA GLU A 44 2.53 -18.55 1.53
C GLU A 44 1.54 -17.58 0.86
N ARG A 45 0.44 -17.26 1.55
CA ARG A 45 -0.52 -16.25 1.09
C ARG A 45 0.09 -14.86 1.00
N LEU A 46 1.00 -14.51 1.91
CA LEU A 46 1.70 -13.23 1.89
C LEU A 46 2.61 -13.11 0.66
N GLU A 47 3.35 -14.16 0.32
CA GLU A 47 4.22 -14.20 -0.86
C GLU A 47 3.40 -14.00 -2.14
N SER A 48 2.28 -14.72 -2.28
CA SER A 48 1.35 -14.55 -3.40
C SER A 48 0.78 -13.13 -3.47
N ALA A 49 0.30 -12.59 -2.35
CA ALA A 49 -0.28 -11.26 -2.30
C ALA A 49 0.74 -10.15 -2.66
N ILE A 50 2.02 -10.33 -2.30
CA ILE A 50 3.09 -9.40 -2.69
C ILE A 50 3.33 -9.46 -4.22
N ALA A 51 3.32 -10.64 -4.82
CA ALA A 51 3.45 -10.78 -6.27
C ALA A 51 2.28 -10.09 -6.99
N ASP A 52 1.05 -10.40 -6.60
CA ASP A 52 -0.17 -9.80 -7.15
C ASP A 52 -0.18 -8.28 -7.00
N LYS A 53 0.30 -7.75 -5.87
CA LYS A 53 0.43 -6.31 -5.64
C LYS A 53 1.43 -5.66 -6.60
N ASN A 54 2.57 -6.29 -6.85
CA ASN A 54 3.57 -5.76 -7.77
C ASN A 54 3.03 -5.71 -9.20
N ASP A 55 2.35 -6.76 -9.65
CA ASP A 55 1.72 -6.81 -10.98
C ASP A 55 0.60 -5.78 -11.11
N ALA A 56 -0.23 -5.62 -10.07
CA ALA A 56 -1.28 -4.61 -10.04
C ALA A 56 -0.72 -3.18 -10.09
N LEU A 57 0.37 -2.90 -9.38
CA LEU A 57 1.05 -1.60 -9.39
C LEU A 57 1.64 -1.28 -10.76
N GLU A 58 2.25 -2.25 -11.45
CA GLU A 58 2.76 -2.07 -12.82
C GLU A 58 1.61 -1.75 -13.77
N GLY A 59 0.50 -2.48 -13.67
CA GLY A 59 -0.71 -2.21 -14.44
C GLY A 59 -1.29 -0.81 -14.17
N TYR A 60 -1.30 -0.36 -12.92
CA TYR A 60 -1.71 1.00 -12.56
C TYR A 60 -0.79 2.08 -13.15
N MET A 61 0.53 1.89 -13.05
CA MET A 61 1.49 2.83 -13.62
C MET A 61 1.32 2.97 -15.14
N THR A 62 1.06 1.87 -15.83
CA THR A 62 0.78 1.85 -17.27
C THR A 62 -0.51 2.61 -17.61
N ALA A 63 -1.60 2.34 -16.89
CA ALA A 63 -2.88 3.02 -17.08
C ALA A 63 -2.78 4.52 -16.82
N LYS A 64 -2.11 4.92 -15.74
CA LYS A 64 -1.84 6.31 -15.40
C LYS A 64 -1.04 7.02 -16.49
N SER A 65 0.04 6.40 -16.99
CA SER A 65 0.86 6.96 -18.06
C SER A 65 0.05 7.14 -19.35
N ALA A 66 -0.83 6.19 -19.68
CA ALA A 66 -1.73 6.30 -20.83
C ALA A 66 -2.69 7.49 -20.70
N ARG A 67 -3.24 7.75 -19.51
CA ARG A 67 -4.06 8.93 -19.24
C ARG A 67 -3.26 10.24 -19.39
N GLU A 68 -2.06 10.27 -18.85
CA GLU A 68 -1.18 11.46 -18.94
C GLU A 68 -0.77 11.74 -20.39
N ALA A 69 -0.55 10.70 -21.21
CA ALA A 69 -0.21 10.82 -22.62
C ALA A 69 -1.31 11.49 -23.46
N VAL A 70 -2.57 11.35 -23.08
CA VAL A 70 -3.70 12.06 -23.72
C VAL A 70 -3.96 13.45 -23.12
N GLY A 71 -3.04 13.97 -22.31
CA GLY A 71 -3.08 15.34 -21.76
C GLY A 71 -3.91 15.49 -20.48
N ILE A 72 -4.43 14.39 -19.92
CA ILE A 72 -5.16 14.42 -18.64
C ILE A 72 -4.13 14.24 -17.51
N THR A 73 -3.60 15.34 -17.02
CA THR A 73 -2.58 15.34 -15.96
C THR A 73 -3.19 15.25 -14.56
N GLN A 74 -2.91 16.18 -13.67
CA GLN A 74 -3.31 16.08 -12.25
C GLN A 74 -4.75 16.51 -11.97
N ASN A 75 -5.33 17.36 -12.80
CA ASN A 75 -6.70 17.82 -12.60
C ASN A 75 -7.69 17.01 -13.44
N LEU A 76 -8.22 15.94 -12.86
CA LEU A 76 -9.22 15.08 -13.50
C LEU A 76 -10.53 15.84 -13.82
N GLU A 77 -10.79 16.96 -13.13
CA GLU A 77 -11.98 17.80 -13.37
C GLU A 77 -11.91 18.53 -14.71
N THR A 78 -10.71 18.72 -15.29
CA THR A 78 -10.58 19.34 -16.61
C THR A 78 -11.26 18.54 -17.71
N VAL A 79 -11.30 17.21 -17.56
CA VAL A 79 -12.01 16.33 -18.51
C VAL A 79 -13.51 16.48 -18.37
N THR A 80 -14.00 16.64 -17.14
CA THR A 80 -15.45 16.70 -16.84
C THR A 80 -16.09 18.02 -17.28
N ASN A 81 -15.30 19.09 -17.37
CA ASN A 81 -15.77 20.44 -17.70
C ASN A 81 -15.62 20.78 -19.20
N HIS A 82 -15.19 19.83 -20.03
CA HIS A 82 -14.98 20.12 -21.46
C HIS A 82 -16.33 20.39 -22.15
N PRO A 83 -16.46 21.53 -22.89
CA PRO A 83 -17.74 21.97 -23.43
C PRO A 83 -18.36 21.02 -24.50
N GLN A 84 -17.55 20.18 -25.12
CA GLN A 84 -17.98 19.23 -26.16
C GLN A 84 -18.51 17.90 -25.59
N LEU A 85 -18.35 17.64 -24.26
CA LEU A 85 -18.90 16.43 -23.65
C LEU A 85 -20.43 16.53 -23.53
N SER A 86 -21.10 15.43 -23.86
CA SER A 86 -22.53 15.28 -23.52
C SER A 86 -22.73 15.24 -22.02
N ALA A 87 -23.95 15.50 -21.56
CA ALA A 87 -24.28 15.42 -20.14
C ALA A 87 -23.96 14.05 -19.53
N GLY A 88 -24.21 12.96 -20.27
CA GLY A 88 -23.87 11.60 -19.85
C GLY A 88 -22.35 11.39 -19.73
N GLN A 89 -21.57 11.82 -20.70
CA GLN A 89 -20.11 11.73 -20.67
C GLN A 89 -19.50 12.52 -19.50
N ARG A 90 -20.04 13.70 -19.20
CA ARG A 90 -19.62 14.47 -18.02
C ARG A 90 -19.91 13.73 -16.73
N ALA A 91 -21.11 13.16 -16.59
CA ALA A 91 -21.46 12.37 -15.41
C ALA A 91 -20.51 11.18 -15.23
N THR A 92 -20.26 10.40 -16.29
CA THR A 92 -19.28 9.30 -16.27
C THR A 92 -17.89 9.78 -15.88
N GLY A 93 -17.41 10.90 -16.41
CA GLY A 93 -16.12 11.47 -16.07
C GLY A 93 -16.00 11.86 -14.57
N VAL A 94 -17.07 12.45 -14.01
CA VAL A 94 -17.15 12.77 -12.57
C VAL A 94 -17.09 11.51 -11.73
N GLU A 95 -17.87 10.48 -12.08
CA GLU A 95 -17.88 9.19 -11.36
C GLU A 95 -16.51 8.52 -11.38
N LEU A 96 -15.86 8.42 -12.55
CA LEU A 96 -14.53 7.83 -12.70
C LEU A 96 -13.47 8.62 -11.92
N SER A 97 -13.48 9.94 -11.99
CA SER A 97 -12.56 10.79 -11.25
C SER A 97 -12.72 10.63 -9.74
N SER A 98 -13.97 10.52 -9.26
CA SER A 98 -14.27 10.25 -7.85
C SER A 98 -13.81 8.85 -7.44
N ALA A 99 -14.05 7.84 -8.28
CA ALA A 99 -13.62 6.46 -8.02
C ALA A 99 -12.09 6.36 -7.90
N ILE A 100 -11.34 7.00 -8.82
CA ILE A 100 -9.87 7.05 -8.76
C ILE A 100 -9.39 7.70 -7.46
N ARG A 101 -9.98 8.82 -7.06
CA ARG A 101 -9.62 9.50 -5.82
C ARG A 101 -9.89 8.64 -4.59
N VAL A 102 -11.09 8.07 -4.48
CA VAL A 102 -11.48 7.26 -3.32
C VAL A 102 -10.64 5.98 -3.23
N ALA A 103 -10.44 5.28 -4.33
CA ALA A 103 -9.59 4.10 -4.38
C ALA A 103 -8.13 4.44 -4.04
N GLY A 104 -7.61 5.57 -4.55
CA GLY A 104 -6.26 6.04 -4.24
C GLY A 104 -6.04 6.33 -2.75
N GLU A 105 -6.99 7.00 -2.10
CA GLU A 105 -6.95 7.25 -0.65
C GLU A 105 -7.02 5.93 0.14
N SER A 106 -7.88 5.00 -0.28
CA SER A 106 -8.00 3.68 0.34
C SER A 106 -6.72 2.86 0.21
N CYS A 107 -6.11 2.82 -0.98
CA CYS A 107 -4.83 2.17 -1.23
C CYS A 107 -3.73 2.75 -0.33
N LYS A 108 -3.61 4.08 -0.26
CA LYS A 108 -2.62 4.76 0.58
C LYS A 108 -2.80 4.42 2.06
N SER A 109 -4.02 4.46 2.56
CA SER A 109 -4.34 4.13 3.96
C SER A 109 -4.03 2.68 4.29
N LEU A 110 -4.43 1.74 3.41
CA LEU A 110 -4.22 0.32 3.63
C LEU A 110 -2.74 -0.05 3.52
N ASN A 111 -2.02 0.49 2.54
CA ASN A 111 -0.58 0.29 2.41
C ASN A 111 0.19 0.79 3.65
N HIS A 112 -0.21 1.93 4.22
CA HIS A 112 0.37 2.42 5.47
C HIS A 112 0.12 1.44 6.63
N ARG A 113 -1.12 0.94 6.79
CA ARG A 113 -1.46 -0.06 7.82
C ARG A 113 -0.69 -1.36 7.65
N ASN A 114 -0.54 -1.86 6.43
CA ASN A 114 0.25 -3.06 6.14
C ASN A 114 1.71 -2.85 6.51
N GLY A 115 2.28 -1.68 6.20
CA GLY A 115 3.64 -1.32 6.60
C GLY A 115 3.84 -1.32 8.12
N MET A 116 2.87 -0.83 8.89
CA MET A 116 2.91 -0.87 10.35
C MET A 116 2.87 -2.31 10.89
N LEU A 117 2.02 -3.17 10.31
CA LEU A 117 1.94 -4.59 10.68
C LEU A 117 3.25 -5.32 10.38
N ILE A 118 3.86 -5.10 9.21
CA ILE A 118 5.15 -5.68 8.85
C ILE A 118 6.23 -5.27 9.86
N SER A 119 6.28 -3.98 10.23
CA SER A 119 7.24 -3.50 11.23
C SER A 119 7.05 -4.20 12.57
N ALA A 120 5.82 -4.28 13.07
CA ALA A 120 5.50 -4.94 14.33
C ALA A 120 5.84 -6.45 14.33
N LEU A 121 5.55 -7.14 13.23
CA LEU A 121 5.90 -8.57 13.08
C LEU A 121 7.42 -8.78 13.05
N ARG A 122 8.15 -7.92 12.34
CA ARG A 122 9.62 -7.96 12.30
C ARG A 122 10.22 -7.75 13.70
N ASP A 123 9.74 -6.74 14.44
CA ASP A 123 10.24 -6.43 15.77
C ASP A 123 9.98 -7.58 16.75
N ARG A 124 8.79 -8.19 16.68
CA ARG A 124 8.44 -9.39 17.47
C ARG A 124 9.34 -10.57 17.15
N THR A 125 9.63 -10.80 15.86
CA THR A 125 10.53 -11.87 15.43
C THR A 125 11.95 -11.63 15.93
N GLN A 126 12.44 -10.38 15.85
CA GLN A 126 13.78 -10.01 16.35
C GLN A 126 13.88 -10.23 17.86
N GLN A 127 12.86 -9.87 18.63
CA GLN A 127 12.81 -10.12 20.07
C GLN A 127 12.87 -11.63 20.37
N ALA A 128 12.09 -12.45 19.67
CA ALA A 128 12.13 -13.89 19.83
C ALA A 128 13.51 -14.49 19.54
N ILE A 129 14.19 -14.01 18.48
CA ILE A 129 15.54 -14.42 18.13
C ILE A 129 16.53 -14.04 19.23
N ASN A 130 16.42 -12.84 19.80
CA ASN A 130 17.30 -12.37 20.87
C ASN A 130 17.15 -13.24 22.14
N ILE A 131 15.92 -13.62 22.51
CA ILE A 131 15.65 -14.53 23.62
C ILE A 131 16.29 -15.89 23.36
N VAL A 132 16.09 -16.49 22.19
CA VAL A 132 16.66 -17.81 21.83
C VAL A 132 18.20 -17.78 21.83
N ARG A 133 18.82 -16.68 21.43
CA ARG A 133 20.29 -16.53 21.43
C ARG A 133 20.88 -16.21 22.79
N GLY A 134 20.06 -16.08 23.84
CA GLY A 134 20.54 -15.73 25.17
C GLY A 134 21.10 -14.31 25.29
N ASN A 135 20.83 -13.45 24.29
CA ASN A 135 21.21 -12.03 24.30
C ASN A 135 20.19 -11.19 25.08
N ASP A 136 19.47 -11.80 26.02
CA ASP A 136 18.55 -11.08 26.90
C ASP A 136 19.41 -10.29 27.92
N THR A 137 19.81 -9.09 27.51
CA THR A 137 20.38 -8.10 28.44
C THR A 137 19.25 -7.66 29.36
N GLY A 138 19.04 -8.50 30.39
CA GLY A 138 18.42 -8.11 31.66
C GLY A 138 17.10 -7.34 31.55
N VAL A 139 16.01 -8.03 31.32
CA VAL A 139 14.76 -7.60 31.96
C VAL A 139 14.95 -7.86 33.43
N THR A 140 15.32 -6.83 34.19
CA THR A 140 15.17 -6.82 35.64
C THR A 140 13.70 -7.07 35.96
N LEU A 141 13.37 -8.31 36.23
CA LEU A 141 12.13 -8.66 36.91
C LEU A 141 12.11 -7.86 38.20
N TYR A 142 11.25 -6.88 38.29
CA TYR A 142 10.96 -6.20 39.53
C TYR A 142 10.49 -7.26 40.53
N GLY A 143 11.40 -7.67 41.40
CA GLY A 143 11.05 -8.46 42.55
C GLY A 143 10.07 -7.65 43.39
N GLN A 144 9.12 -8.34 44.01
CA GLN A 144 8.00 -7.82 44.80
C GLN A 144 8.43 -6.95 46.02
N GLN A 145 9.73 -6.61 46.16
CA GLN A 145 10.27 -5.83 47.26
C GLN A 145 11.21 -4.68 46.85
N GLY A 146 11.17 -4.22 45.61
CA GLY A 146 11.77 -2.90 45.27
C GLY A 146 13.29 -2.69 45.48
N ASN A 147 14.07 -3.73 45.73
CA ASN A 147 15.50 -3.64 45.90
C ASN A 147 16.26 -4.19 44.70
N ALA A 148 16.98 -3.33 43.97
CA ALA A 148 17.89 -3.71 42.91
C ALA A 148 19.17 -4.32 43.54
N HIS A 149 19.33 -5.64 43.44
CA HIS A 149 20.61 -6.29 43.68
C HIS A 149 21.38 -6.38 42.36
N LEU A 150 22.40 -5.55 42.21
CA LEU A 150 23.47 -5.71 41.23
C LEU A 150 24.42 -6.80 41.75
N ASP A 151 24.23 -8.05 41.38
CA ASP A 151 25.21 -9.09 41.69
C ASP A 151 26.15 -9.28 40.51
N GLY A 152 27.26 -8.60 40.57
CA GLY A 152 28.39 -8.70 39.64
C GLY A 152 29.23 -9.95 39.95
N GLY A 153 28.74 -11.11 39.57
CA GLY A 153 29.48 -12.38 39.70
C GLY A 153 30.50 -12.59 38.60
N SER A 154 31.66 -11.95 38.67
CA SER A 154 32.84 -12.33 37.92
C SER A 154 33.32 -13.72 38.36
N ARG A 155 33.07 -14.78 37.58
CA ARG A 155 33.73 -16.08 37.77
C ARG A 155 35.06 -16.09 37.03
N VAL A 156 36.11 -15.87 37.75
CA VAL A 156 37.48 -16.18 37.31
C VAL A 156 37.62 -17.70 37.34
N LEU A 157 37.75 -18.35 36.17
CA LEU A 157 38.20 -19.74 36.08
C LEU A 157 39.69 -19.76 36.23
N GLY A 158 40.17 -20.24 37.40
CA GLY A 158 41.56 -20.45 37.67
C GLY A 158 42.15 -21.59 36.83
N THR A 159 43.34 -21.35 36.34
CA THR A 159 44.26 -22.31 35.72
C THR A 159 44.84 -23.23 36.79
N ALA A 160 44.85 -24.53 36.49
CA ALA A 160 45.82 -25.49 37.00
C ALA A 160 46.32 -26.34 35.86
#